data_f6bafc7d900cfc910b572885010c719a
#
_entry.id   f6bafc7d900cfc910b572885010c719a
#
_cell.length_a   1.000
_cell.length_b   1.000
_cell.length_c   1.000
_cell.angle_alpha   90.00
_cell.angle_beta   90.00
_cell.angle_gamma   90.00
#
_symmetry.space_group_name_H-M   'P 1'
#
loop_
_entity.id
_entity.type
_entity.pdbx_description
1 polymer ?
#
loop_
_entity_poly.entity_id
_entity_poly.type
_entity_poly.pdbx_seq_one_letter_code
_entity_poly.pdbx_strand_id
1 'polypeptide(L)'
;MAKYPIVLTIAGSDSSGGAGIPADIKTMSAIGVYAASAVTAVTAQNTLGVDGVQGIDPDMVARQIDAVFSDLRPDAVKIGMLYSRSIVEAVADRFCHWHPQNVVLDPVMISTSGSRLIEEDAVEAIKEKLFPFASLLTPNLMEAEHLTGIAIDGIAPAREAARCIVEKGCRAALVKGGHLDGDVAVDVLFADGELREYSSRRVVSVNTHGTGCTLSSAVASFLALGLPLAEAVGCAKNYLHSALVAGAGVAVGGGHGPVNHLFNPNKLKTI
;
A
#
# COMPACT_ATOMS: atom_id res chain seq x y z
N MET A 1 -22.95 -16.32 12.16
CA MET A 1 -21.70 -16.79 12.76
C MET A 1 -20.76 -15.62 12.81
N ALA A 2 -19.96 -15.46 13.87
CA ALA A 2 -18.86 -14.49 13.89
C ALA A 2 -17.86 -14.86 12.79
N LYS A 3 -17.32 -13.87 12.08
CA LYS A 3 -16.28 -14.07 11.04
C LYS A 3 -15.05 -13.24 11.36
N TYR A 4 -13.90 -13.63 10.82
CA TYR A 4 -12.73 -12.78 10.81
C TYR A 4 -12.88 -11.72 9.71
N PRO A 5 -12.48 -10.45 9.95
CA PRO A 5 -12.29 -9.49 8.87
C PRO A 5 -11.17 -9.96 7.96
N ILE A 6 -11.39 -9.94 6.65
CA ILE A 6 -10.48 -10.49 5.66
C ILE A 6 -9.96 -9.38 4.75
N VAL A 7 -8.64 -9.32 4.55
CA VAL A 7 -8.01 -8.42 3.58
C VAL A 7 -7.27 -9.24 2.53
N LEU A 8 -7.56 -8.98 1.26
CA LEU A 8 -6.79 -9.50 0.14
C LEU A 8 -5.68 -8.51 -0.22
N THR A 9 -4.41 -8.96 -0.22
CA THR A 9 -3.33 -8.21 -0.88
C THR A 9 -3.09 -8.74 -2.28
N ILE A 10 -3.01 -7.84 -3.27
CA ILE A 10 -2.67 -8.12 -4.67
C ILE A 10 -1.36 -7.38 -4.95
N ALA A 11 -0.23 -8.09 -4.94
CA ALA A 11 1.07 -7.44 -5.03
C ALA A 11 2.19 -8.41 -5.46
N GLY A 12 3.38 -7.85 -5.70
CA GLY A 12 4.60 -8.63 -5.84
C GLY A 12 5.12 -9.15 -4.50
N SER A 13 5.93 -10.20 -4.56
CA SER A 13 6.65 -10.72 -3.40
C SER A 13 7.89 -9.86 -3.10
N ASP A 14 8.46 -10.06 -1.91
CA ASP A 14 9.80 -9.62 -1.54
C ASP A 14 10.46 -10.77 -0.77
N SER A 15 11.51 -11.39 -1.34
CA SER A 15 12.18 -12.52 -0.73
C SER A 15 12.89 -12.18 0.60
N SER A 16 13.22 -10.89 0.83
CA SER A 16 13.75 -10.43 2.12
C SER A 16 12.67 -10.35 3.21
N GLY A 17 11.39 -10.32 2.82
CA GLY A 17 10.27 -10.26 3.73
C GLY A 17 9.97 -8.87 4.30
N GLY A 18 10.63 -7.80 3.78
CA GLY A 18 10.52 -6.45 4.30
C GLY A 18 9.43 -5.60 3.64
N ALA A 19 9.06 -5.92 2.40
CA ALA A 19 8.04 -5.22 1.62
C ALA A 19 7.11 -6.22 0.90
N GLY A 20 6.25 -5.73 -0.01
CA GLY A 20 5.34 -6.55 -0.81
C GLY A 20 4.42 -7.42 0.05
N ILE A 21 3.98 -8.55 -0.52
CA ILE A 21 3.09 -9.51 0.16
C ILE A 21 3.57 -9.92 1.56
N PRO A 22 4.86 -10.22 1.81
CA PRO A 22 5.30 -10.58 3.15
C PRO A 22 5.10 -9.46 4.19
N ALA A 23 5.35 -8.20 3.83
CA ALA A 23 5.09 -7.06 4.72
C ALA A 23 3.59 -6.86 4.94
N ASP A 24 2.79 -7.01 3.88
CA ASP A 24 1.34 -6.89 3.92
C ASP A 24 0.74 -7.92 4.89
N ILE A 25 1.08 -9.20 4.72
CA ILE A 25 0.60 -10.29 5.59
C ILE A 25 1.01 -10.07 7.05
N LYS A 26 2.28 -9.69 7.31
CA LYS A 26 2.76 -9.39 8.66
C LYS A 26 1.97 -8.24 9.29
N THR A 27 1.74 -7.16 8.54
CA THR A 27 0.99 -5.98 8.99
C THR A 27 -0.45 -6.35 9.32
N MET A 28 -1.15 -6.98 8.38
CA MET A 28 -2.53 -7.42 8.53
C MET A 28 -2.69 -8.36 9.73
N SER A 29 -1.82 -9.37 9.82
CA SER A 29 -1.83 -10.32 10.95
C SER A 29 -1.56 -9.64 12.29
N ALA A 30 -0.61 -8.69 12.35
CA ALA A 30 -0.31 -7.95 13.57
C ALA A 30 -1.45 -7.03 14.02
N ILE A 31 -2.25 -6.49 13.10
CA ILE A 31 -3.45 -5.70 13.39
C ILE A 31 -4.62 -6.60 13.83
N GLY A 32 -4.57 -7.89 13.51
CA GLY A 32 -5.56 -8.88 13.91
C GLY A 32 -6.65 -9.14 12.86
N VAL A 33 -6.34 -8.99 11.58
CA VAL A 33 -7.19 -9.38 10.45
C VAL A 33 -6.63 -10.59 9.72
N TYR A 34 -7.48 -11.36 9.07
CA TYR A 34 -7.06 -12.50 8.24
C TYR A 34 -6.54 -11.98 6.90
N ALA A 35 -5.31 -12.36 6.54
CA ALA A 35 -4.67 -11.95 5.30
C ALA A 35 -4.77 -13.06 4.24
N ALA A 36 -5.32 -12.72 3.07
CA ALA A 36 -5.24 -13.52 1.84
C ALA A 36 -4.34 -12.81 0.81
N SER A 37 -3.82 -13.51 -0.18
CA SER A 37 -2.91 -12.92 -1.17
C SER A 37 -3.14 -13.44 -2.58
N ALA A 38 -2.91 -12.55 -3.58
CA ALA A 38 -2.73 -12.86 -4.98
C ALA A 38 -1.38 -12.28 -5.45
N VAL A 39 -0.48 -13.15 -5.86
CA VAL A 39 0.90 -12.80 -6.24
C VAL A 39 0.91 -12.32 -7.69
N THR A 40 1.44 -11.11 -7.94
CA THR A 40 1.59 -10.53 -9.28
C THR A 40 2.97 -10.71 -9.88
N ALA A 41 3.99 -10.75 -9.02
CA ALA A 41 5.38 -10.99 -9.43
C ALA A 41 6.17 -11.62 -8.29
N VAL A 42 7.20 -12.37 -8.63
CA VAL A 42 8.20 -12.88 -7.69
C VAL A 42 9.48 -12.08 -7.87
N THR A 43 10.09 -11.62 -6.77
CA THR A 43 11.36 -10.89 -6.80
C THR A 43 12.48 -11.68 -6.15
N ALA A 44 13.67 -11.62 -6.73
CA ALA A 44 14.92 -11.92 -6.06
C ALA A 44 15.42 -10.61 -5.44
N GLN A 45 15.14 -10.41 -4.17
CA GLN A 45 15.32 -9.13 -3.48
C GLN A 45 15.88 -9.33 -2.07
N ASN A 46 16.71 -8.40 -1.64
CA ASN A 46 17.23 -8.31 -0.29
C ASN A 46 17.32 -6.83 0.17
N THR A 47 17.93 -6.57 1.33
CA THR A 47 18.05 -5.20 1.87
C THR A 47 18.95 -4.29 1.05
N LEU A 48 19.77 -4.82 0.14
CA LEU A 48 20.70 -4.06 -0.72
C LEU A 48 20.03 -3.66 -2.05
N GLY A 49 19.04 -4.45 -2.54
CA GLY A 49 18.39 -4.15 -3.81
C GLY A 49 17.55 -5.28 -4.37
N VAL A 50 17.07 -5.08 -5.60
CA VAL A 50 16.32 -6.04 -6.40
C VAL A 50 17.24 -6.57 -7.51
N ASP A 51 17.53 -7.87 -7.49
CA ASP A 51 18.40 -8.55 -8.44
C ASP A 51 17.64 -9.14 -9.64
N GLY A 52 16.36 -9.48 -9.43
CA GLY A 52 15.50 -10.00 -10.48
C GLY A 52 14.03 -9.88 -10.16
N VAL A 53 13.20 -9.74 -11.20
CA VAL A 53 11.73 -9.72 -11.11
C VAL A 53 11.16 -10.63 -12.19
N GLN A 54 10.24 -11.49 -11.80
CA GLN A 54 9.49 -12.33 -12.72
C GLN A 54 7.98 -12.09 -12.51
N GLY A 55 7.30 -11.55 -13.51
CA GLY A 55 5.84 -11.41 -13.52
C GLY A 55 5.15 -12.77 -13.50
N ILE A 56 4.03 -12.85 -12.80
CA ILE A 56 3.12 -14.00 -12.86
C ILE A 56 2.22 -13.84 -14.09
N ASP A 57 1.87 -14.96 -14.71
CA ASP A 57 0.92 -14.97 -15.82
C ASP A 57 -0.39 -14.28 -15.44
N PRO A 58 -0.92 -13.33 -16.26
CA PRO A 58 -2.13 -12.57 -15.93
C PRO A 58 -3.36 -13.45 -15.66
N ASP A 59 -3.52 -14.57 -16.40
CA ASP A 59 -4.62 -15.51 -16.16
C ASP A 59 -4.47 -16.19 -14.78
N MET A 60 -3.24 -16.46 -14.35
CA MET A 60 -2.99 -17.01 -13.01
C MET A 60 -3.29 -15.97 -11.94
N VAL A 61 -2.97 -14.68 -12.15
CA VAL A 61 -3.34 -13.59 -11.22
C VAL A 61 -4.87 -13.49 -11.11
N ALA A 62 -5.58 -13.50 -12.23
CA ALA A 62 -7.04 -13.50 -12.24
C ALA A 62 -7.63 -14.68 -11.47
N ARG A 63 -7.11 -15.89 -11.69
CA ARG A 63 -7.56 -17.11 -10.99
C ARG A 63 -7.28 -17.08 -9.49
N GLN A 64 -6.19 -16.49 -9.03
CA GLN A 64 -5.93 -16.29 -7.59
C GLN A 64 -6.99 -15.35 -6.98
N ILE A 65 -7.31 -14.25 -7.66
CA ILE A 65 -8.35 -13.31 -7.22
C ILE A 65 -9.71 -14.01 -7.16
N ASP A 66 -10.10 -14.74 -8.20
CA ASP A 66 -11.36 -15.49 -8.26
C ASP A 66 -11.47 -16.53 -7.14
N ALA A 67 -10.40 -17.27 -6.87
CA ALA A 67 -10.36 -18.26 -5.79
C ALA A 67 -10.62 -17.63 -4.41
N VAL A 68 -10.06 -16.44 -4.16
CA VAL A 68 -10.27 -15.73 -2.88
C VAL A 68 -11.66 -15.13 -2.80
N PHE A 69 -12.14 -14.47 -3.86
CA PHE A 69 -13.46 -13.82 -3.82
C PHE A 69 -14.63 -14.81 -3.78
N SER A 70 -14.53 -15.94 -4.49
CA SER A 70 -15.60 -16.94 -4.55
C SER A 70 -15.86 -17.61 -3.20
N ASP A 71 -14.85 -17.70 -2.32
CA ASP A 71 -14.96 -18.39 -1.03
C ASP A 71 -14.84 -17.42 0.16
N LEU A 72 -13.74 -16.67 0.25
CA LEU A 72 -13.40 -15.87 1.43
C LEU A 72 -14.14 -14.53 1.49
N ARG A 73 -14.45 -13.91 0.35
CA ARG A 73 -15.15 -12.61 0.23
C ARG A 73 -14.48 -11.51 1.07
N PRO A 74 -13.35 -10.96 0.64
CA PRO A 74 -12.59 -9.99 1.42
C PRO A 74 -13.39 -8.73 1.77
N ASP A 75 -13.23 -8.21 2.98
CA ASP A 75 -13.86 -6.98 3.47
C ASP A 75 -13.10 -5.72 2.99
N ALA A 76 -11.81 -5.89 2.62
CA ALA A 76 -11.00 -4.86 1.98
C ALA A 76 -9.95 -5.49 1.04
N VAL A 77 -9.45 -4.70 0.11
CA VAL A 77 -8.37 -5.09 -0.81
C VAL A 77 -7.25 -4.07 -0.73
N LYS A 78 -6.00 -4.54 -0.62
CA LYS A 78 -4.81 -3.72 -0.82
C LYS A 78 -4.17 -4.09 -2.14
N ILE A 79 -3.89 -3.12 -2.99
CA ILE A 79 -3.10 -3.29 -4.21
C ILE A 79 -1.73 -2.67 -3.98
N GLY A 80 -0.67 -3.42 -4.35
CA GLY A 80 0.70 -2.92 -4.39
C GLY A 80 1.29 -2.99 -5.80
N MET A 81 2.51 -3.50 -5.94
CA MET A 81 3.20 -3.66 -7.22
C MET A 81 2.44 -4.60 -8.16
N LEU A 82 2.08 -4.15 -9.37
CA LEU A 82 1.37 -4.93 -10.39
C LEU A 82 2.24 -5.37 -11.56
N TYR A 83 3.47 -4.87 -11.68
CA TYR A 83 4.49 -5.22 -12.64
C TYR A 83 4.19 -4.78 -14.08
N SER A 84 3.14 -5.30 -14.75
CA SER A 84 2.86 -5.07 -16.18
C SER A 84 1.42 -4.61 -16.46
N ARG A 85 1.22 -4.00 -17.63
CA ARG A 85 -0.10 -3.58 -18.12
C ARG A 85 -1.10 -4.73 -18.14
N SER A 86 -0.70 -5.90 -18.63
CA SER A 86 -1.59 -7.07 -18.74
C SER A 86 -2.08 -7.57 -17.37
N ILE A 87 -1.25 -7.47 -16.33
CA ILE A 87 -1.67 -7.78 -14.95
C ILE A 87 -2.64 -6.73 -14.43
N VAL A 88 -2.42 -5.44 -14.70
CA VAL A 88 -3.36 -4.36 -14.33
C VAL A 88 -4.73 -4.61 -14.97
N GLU A 89 -4.76 -4.96 -16.25
CA GLU A 89 -6.00 -5.25 -16.99
C GLU A 89 -6.72 -6.49 -16.42
N ALA A 90 -5.97 -7.55 -16.08
CA ALA A 90 -6.54 -8.74 -15.44
C ALA A 90 -7.16 -8.43 -14.06
N VAL A 91 -6.49 -7.61 -13.23
CA VAL A 91 -7.02 -7.17 -11.93
C VAL A 91 -8.29 -6.32 -12.12
N ALA A 92 -8.27 -5.36 -13.06
CA ALA A 92 -9.42 -4.50 -13.34
C ALA A 92 -10.64 -5.30 -13.82
N ASP A 93 -10.42 -6.28 -14.68
CA ASP A 93 -11.49 -7.17 -15.16
C ASP A 93 -12.12 -7.98 -14.00
N ARG A 94 -11.31 -8.51 -13.08
CA ARG A 94 -11.84 -9.17 -11.88
C ARG A 94 -12.57 -8.19 -10.96
N PHE A 95 -12.16 -6.94 -10.87
CA PHE A 95 -12.85 -5.92 -10.09
C PHE A 95 -14.19 -5.50 -10.70
N CYS A 96 -14.29 -5.50 -12.04
CA CYS A 96 -15.58 -5.35 -12.72
C CYS A 96 -16.54 -6.51 -12.41
N HIS A 97 -16.02 -7.73 -12.19
CA HIS A 97 -16.83 -8.90 -11.88
C HIS A 97 -17.22 -8.97 -10.39
N TRP A 98 -16.26 -8.74 -9.47
CA TRP A 98 -16.45 -8.95 -8.04
C TRP A 98 -16.92 -7.70 -7.26
N HIS A 99 -16.76 -6.51 -7.85
CA HIS A 99 -17.12 -5.22 -7.21
C HIS A 99 -16.55 -5.07 -5.79
N PRO A 100 -15.21 -5.17 -5.59
CA PRO A 100 -14.61 -5.09 -4.27
C PRO A 100 -14.93 -3.78 -3.57
N GLN A 101 -15.09 -3.87 -2.24
CA GLN A 101 -15.22 -2.69 -1.40
C GLN A 101 -13.86 -2.37 -0.75
N ASN A 102 -13.70 -1.11 -0.26
CA ASN A 102 -12.52 -0.68 0.51
C ASN A 102 -11.18 -1.01 -0.19
N VAL A 103 -11.04 -0.58 -1.44
CA VAL A 103 -9.81 -0.78 -2.21
C VAL A 103 -8.78 0.28 -1.86
N VAL A 104 -7.65 -0.12 -1.27
CA VAL A 104 -6.49 0.74 -1.01
C VAL A 104 -5.43 0.45 -2.06
N LEU A 105 -5.17 1.41 -2.93
CA LEU A 105 -4.19 1.31 -4.02
C LEU A 105 -2.92 2.07 -3.64
N ASP A 106 -1.83 1.33 -3.44
CA ASP A 106 -0.47 1.88 -3.29
C ASP A 106 0.22 1.83 -4.67
N PRO A 107 0.41 2.96 -5.36
CA PRO A 107 0.89 2.98 -6.74
C PRO A 107 2.41 2.81 -6.81
N VAL A 108 2.90 1.65 -6.37
CA VAL A 108 4.33 1.36 -6.26
C VAL A 108 5.00 1.39 -7.63
N MET A 109 5.82 2.39 -7.90
CA MET A 109 6.56 2.56 -9.16
C MET A 109 8.03 2.20 -9.03
N ILE A 110 8.66 2.56 -7.90
CA ILE A 110 10.09 2.42 -7.64
C ILE A 110 10.28 1.79 -6.26
N SER A 111 11.25 0.88 -6.15
CA SER A 111 11.65 0.29 -4.86
C SER A 111 12.37 1.31 -3.97
N THR A 112 12.47 1.02 -2.68
CA THR A 112 13.27 1.83 -1.73
C THR A 112 14.75 1.93 -2.16
N SER A 113 15.26 0.93 -2.89
CA SER A 113 16.63 0.93 -3.45
C SER A 113 16.76 1.64 -4.80
N GLY A 114 15.68 2.24 -5.35
CA GLY A 114 15.68 2.98 -6.61
C GLY A 114 15.44 2.12 -7.87
N SER A 115 15.21 0.83 -7.74
CA SER A 115 14.91 -0.04 -8.88
C SER A 115 13.47 0.18 -9.37
N ARG A 116 13.28 0.29 -10.68
CA ARG A 116 11.94 0.35 -11.30
C ARG A 116 11.23 -0.99 -11.13
N LEU A 117 10.00 -0.97 -10.62
CA LEU A 117 9.21 -2.16 -10.31
C LEU A 117 8.01 -2.36 -11.22
N ILE A 118 7.71 -1.40 -12.09
CA ILE A 118 6.56 -1.41 -12.99
C ILE A 118 6.95 -0.92 -14.38
N GLU A 119 6.34 -1.47 -15.40
CA GLU A 119 6.47 -0.99 -16.77
C GLU A 119 5.77 0.36 -16.97
N GLU A 120 6.23 1.18 -17.92
CA GLU A 120 5.74 2.56 -18.09
C GLU A 120 4.27 2.62 -18.50
N ASP A 121 3.88 1.76 -19.42
CA ASP A 121 2.50 1.65 -19.92
C ASP A 121 1.54 1.09 -18.86
N ALA A 122 2.04 0.36 -17.87
CA ALA A 122 1.25 -0.12 -16.74
C ALA A 122 0.81 1.02 -15.80
N VAL A 123 1.59 2.11 -15.68
CA VAL A 123 1.19 3.28 -14.89
C VAL A 123 -0.06 3.93 -15.49
N GLU A 124 -0.08 4.09 -16.82
CA GLU A 124 -1.27 4.63 -17.50
C GLU A 124 -2.48 3.69 -17.37
N ALA A 125 -2.25 2.37 -17.48
CA ALA A 125 -3.30 1.40 -17.26
C ALA A 125 -3.87 1.46 -15.82
N ILE A 126 -3.04 1.69 -14.80
CA ILE A 126 -3.50 1.89 -13.41
C ILE A 126 -4.43 3.10 -13.32
N LYS A 127 -4.07 4.23 -13.92
CA LYS A 127 -4.92 5.44 -13.94
C LYS A 127 -6.25 5.17 -14.62
N GLU A 128 -6.23 4.56 -15.80
CA GLU A 128 -7.42 4.31 -16.59
C GLU A 128 -8.35 3.26 -15.99
N LYS A 129 -7.79 2.17 -15.45
CA LYS A 129 -8.54 0.96 -15.13
C LYS A 129 -8.79 0.77 -13.63
N LEU A 130 -7.87 1.23 -12.75
CA LEU A 130 -7.97 0.94 -11.32
C LEU A 130 -8.35 2.15 -10.46
N PHE A 131 -8.10 3.40 -10.90
CA PHE A 131 -8.51 4.59 -10.15
C PHE A 131 -10.02 4.61 -9.84
N PRO A 132 -10.93 4.22 -10.76
CA PRO A 132 -12.37 4.21 -10.46
C PRO A 132 -12.76 3.24 -9.33
N PHE A 133 -11.95 2.22 -9.06
CA PHE A 133 -12.19 1.29 -7.95
C PHE A 133 -11.55 1.73 -6.66
N ALA A 134 -10.54 2.63 -6.70
CA ALA A 134 -9.76 3.01 -5.53
C ALA A 134 -10.60 3.84 -4.55
N SER A 135 -10.89 3.26 -3.37
CA SER A 135 -11.42 3.99 -2.22
C SER A 135 -10.38 4.95 -1.64
N LEU A 136 -9.11 4.58 -1.74
CA LEU A 136 -7.96 5.40 -1.36
C LEU A 136 -6.76 5.09 -2.25
N LEU A 137 -6.11 6.13 -2.80
CA LEU A 137 -4.78 6.06 -3.39
C LEU A 137 -3.74 6.58 -2.39
N THR A 138 -2.59 5.89 -2.25
CA THR A 138 -1.57 6.24 -1.24
C THR A 138 -0.19 6.53 -1.86
N PRO A 139 -0.03 7.51 -2.76
CA PRO A 139 1.26 7.82 -3.37
C PRO A 139 2.22 8.47 -2.37
N ASN A 140 3.53 8.20 -2.52
CA ASN A 140 4.57 9.05 -1.98
C ASN A 140 4.71 10.34 -2.81
N LEU A 141 5.60 11.27 -2.43
CA LEU A 141 5.75 12.56 -3.14
C LEU A 141 6.12 12.36 -4.60
N MET A 142 7.12 11.52 -4.89
CA MET A 142 7.58 11.26 -6.27
C MET A 142 6.49 10.61 -7.13
N GLU A 143 5.75 9.68 -6.57
CA GLU A 143 4.60 9.04 -7.21
C GLU A 143 3.48 10.08 -7.47
N ALA A 144 3.19 10.94 -6.50
CA ALA A 144 2.20 12.00 -6.64
C ALA A 144 2.62 13.04 -7.70
N GLU A 145 3.89 13.44 -7.75
CA GLU A 145 4.45 14.29 -8.82
C GLU A 145 4.29 13.65 -10.20
N HIS A 146 4.63 12.37 -10.31
CA HIS A 146 4.48 11.63 -11.57
C HIS A 146 3.03 11.53 -12.03
N LEU A 147 2.10 11.28 -11.09
CA LEU A 147 0.67 11.13 -11.38
C LEU A 147 -0.01 12.46 -11.74
N THR A 148 0.46 13.58 -11.19
CA THR A 148 -0.22 14.88 -11.31
C THR A 148 0.49 15.88 -12.21
N GLY A 149 1.82 15.75 -12.33
CA GLY A 149 2.69 16.76 -12.96
C GLY A 149 2.98 17.98 -12.07
N ILE A 150 2.56 17.95 -10.80
CA ILE A 150 2.77 19.03 -9.81
C ILE A 150 4.08 18.72 -9.06
N ALA A 151 5.04 19.66 -9.07
CA ALA A 151 6.24 19.57 -8.24
C ALA A 151 5.87 19.76 -6.75
N ILE A 152 6.34 18.86 -5.87
CA ILE A 152 5.92 18.84 -4.45
C ILE A 152 7.12 19.09 -3.54
N ASP A 153 7.35 20.35 -3.22
CA ASP A 153 8.41 20.82 -2.33
C ASP A 153 7.91 21.19 -0.92
N GLY A 154 6.61 20.96 -0.64
CA GLY A 154 6.00 21.30 0.64
C GLY A 154 4.56 20.81 0.79
N ILE A 155 3.94 21.20 1.91
CA ILE A 155 2.57 20.74 2.24
C ILE A 155 1.52 21.33 1.29
N ALA A 156 1.68 22.59 0.85
CA ALA A 156 0.70 23.23 -0.02
C ALA A 156 0.59 22.55 -1.39
N PRO A 157 1.69 22.25 -2.13
CA PRO A 157 1.63 21.43 -3.34
C PRO A 157 1.13 20.00 -3.08
N ALA A 158 1.44 19.40 -1.93
CA ALA A 158 0.93 18.07 -1.58
C ALA A 158 -0.60 18.06 -1.43
N ARG A 159 -1.19 19.13 -0.89
CA ARG A 159 -2.65 19.30 -0.82
C ARG A 159 -3.28 19.43 -2.21
N GLU A 160 -2.64 20.16 -3.11
CA GLU A 160 -3.08 20.32 -4.50
C GLU A 160 -2.97 18.98 -5.25
N ALA A 161 -1.86 18.27 -5.10
CA ALA A 161 -1.69 16.94 -5.70
C ALA A 161 -2.76 15.94 -5.22
N ALA A 162 -3.09 15.95 -3.92
CA ALA A 162 -4.15 15.10 -3.39
C ALA A 162 -5.52 15.39 -4.02
N ARG A 163 -5.88 16.66 -4.24
CA ARG A 163 -7.11 17.04 -4.95
C ARG A 163 -7.07 16.60 -6.41
N CYS A 164 -5.98 16.88 -7.11
CA CYS A 164 -5.80 16.51 -8.52
C CYS A 164 -5.94 14.99 -8.75
N ILE A 165 -5.45 14.17 -7.82
CA ILE A 165 -5.59 12.70 -7.88
C ILE A 165 -7.07 12.30 -7.79
N VAL A 166 -7.83 12.90 -6.88
CA VAL A 166 -9.27 12.61 -6.74
C VAL A 166 -10.03 13.05 -7.99
N GLU A 167 -9.69 14.19 -8.58
CA GLU A 167 -10.26 14.65 -9.86
C GLU A 167 -9.98 13.68 -11.02
N LYS A 168 -8.91 12.88 -10.94
CA LYS A 168 -8.58 11.82 -11.91
C LYS A 168 -9.37 10.51 -11.71
N GLY A 169 -10.26 10.43 -10.73
CA GLY A 169 -11.22 9.35 -10.58
C GLY A 169 -11.13 8.50 -9.32
N CYS A 170 -10.15 8.71 -8.45
CA CYS A 170 -10.11 8.07 -7.12
C CYS A 170 -11.11 8.72 -6.15
N ARG A 171 -11.63 7.95 -5.18
CA ARG A 171 -12.52 8.53 -4.16
C ARG A 171 -11.79 9.37 -3.13
N ALA A 172 -10.56 9.00 -2.79
CA ALA A 172 -9.70 9.72 -1.86
C ALA A 172 -8.22 9.54 -2.22
N ALA A 173 -7.37 10.46 -1.78
CA ALA A 173 -5.92 10.39 -1.95
C ALA A 173 -5.20 10.76 -0.67
N LEU A 174 -4.21 9.94 -0.26
CA LEU A 174 -3.29 10.17 0.84
C LEU A 174 -1.88 10.38 0.29
N VAL A 175 -1.45 11.62 0.13
CA VAL A 175 -0.07 11.94 -0.28
C VAL A 175 0.85 11.81 0.93
N LYS A 176 1.79 10.85 0.86
CA LYS A 176 2.72 10.50 1.95
C LYS A 176 3.89 11.49 1.99
N GLY A 177 3.95 12.34 3.03
CA GLY A 177 4.98 13.40 3.17
C GLY A 177 6.26 12.98 3.89
N GLY A 178 6.54 11.69 4.00
CA GLY A 178 7.73 11.18 4.68
C GLY A 178 9.08 11.63 4.11
N HIS A 179 9.11 12.21 2.91
CA HIS A 179 10.32 12.71 2.23
C HIS A 179 10.47 14.24 2.26
N LEU A 180 9.51 14.99 2.82
CA LEU A 180 9.69 16.43 3.06
C LEU A 180 10.71 16.65 4.17
N ASP A 181 11.45 17.77 4.12
CA ASP A 181 12.42 18.14 5.14
C ASP A 181 11.76 18.44 6.49
N GLY A 182 12.55 18.34 7.57
CA GLY A 182 12.13 18.68 8.94
C GLY A 182 11.93 17.49 9.87
N ASP A 183 11.61 17.79 11.14
CA ASP A 183 11.48 16.82 12.24
C ASP A 183 10.11 16.11 12.28
N VAL A 184 9.19 16.54 11.41
CA VAL A 184 7.81 16.02 11.35
C VAL A 184 7.50 15.51 9.95
N ALA A 185 7.01 14.29 9.85
CA ALA A 185 6.46 13.72 8.63
C ALA A 185 4.95 13.96 8.60
N VAL A 186 4.47 14.71 7.60
CA VAL A 186 3.05 15.05 7.43
C VAL A 186 2.50 14.37 6.19
N ASP A 187 1.48 13.54 6.35
CA ASP A 187 0.72 12.98 5.24
C ASP A 187 -0.57 13.78 5.05
N VAL A 188 -0.95 14.02 3.80
CA VAL A 188 -2.12 14.84 3.43
C VAL A 188 -3.19 13.95 2.82
N LEU A 189 -4.33 13.83 3.48
CA LEU A 189 -5.53 13.16 2.98
C LEU A 189 -6.49 14.19 2.37
N PHE A 190 -6.96 13.94 1.16
CA PHE A 190 -8.14 14.58 0.59
C PHE A 190 -9.23 13.52 0.36
N ALA A 191 -10.36 13.68 1.04
CA ALA A 191 -11.51 12.79 0.98
C ALA A 191 -12.81 13.56 1.24
N ASP A 192 -13.88 13.23 0.56
CA ASP A 192 -15.21 13.83 0.74
C ASP A 192 -15.22 15.38 0.67
N GLY A 193 -14.32 15.96 -0.13
CA GLY A 193 -14.15 17.41 -0.27
C GLY A 193 -13.33 18.08 0.83
N GLU A 194 -12.86 17.32 1.84
CA GLU A 194 -12.11 17.84 2.97
C GLU A 194 -10.62 17.45 2.92
N LEU A 195 -9.77 18.36 3.38
CA LEU A 195 -8.35 18.10 3.63
C LEU A 195 -8.13 17.78 5.11
N ARG A 196 -7.34 16.72 5.36
CA ARG A 196 -6.86 16.36 6.70
C ARG A 196 -5.38 16.05 6.68
N GLU A 197 -4.68 16.41 7.75
CA GLU A 197 -3.24 16.18 7.89
C GLU A 197 -2.96 15.25 9.06
N TYR A 198 -2.08 14.30 8.83
CA TYR A 198 -1.63 13.34 9.84
C TYR A 198 -0.13 13.52 10.04
N SER A 199 0.26 14.00 11.20
CA SER A 199 1.64 14.28 11.53
C SER A 199 2.21 13.29 12.55
N SER A 200 3.48 12.96 12.39
CA SER A 200 4.25 12.19 13.37
C SER A 200 5.69 12.69 13.40
N ARG A 201 6.37 12.54 14.54
CA ARG A 201 7.80 12.83 14.61
C ARG A 201 8.55 11.89 13.66
N ARG A 202 9.55 12.44 12.96
CA ARG A 202 10.42 11.64 12.12
C ARG A 202 11.26 10.70 12.98
N VAL A 203 11.31 9.45 12.59
CA VAL A 203 12.18 8.45 13.23
C VAL A 203 13.47 8.36 12.41
N VAL A 204 14.59 8.63 13.06
CA VAL A 204 15.91 8.44 12.43
C VAL A 204 16.22 6.95 12.39
N SER A 205 16.15 6.37 11.20
CA SER A 205 16.37 4.94 10.99
C SER A 205 16.82 4.66 9.56
N VAL A 206 17.70 3.69 9.39
CA VAL A 206 18.01 3.07 8.07
C VAL A 206 16.96 2.01 7.70
N ASN A 207 16.12 1.59 8.65
CA ASN A 207 15.12 0.54 8.49
C ASN A 207 13.79 1.13 8.02
N THR A 208 13.76 1.56 6.76
CA THR A 208 12.60 2.20 6.13
C THR A 208 11.99 1.35 5.01
N HIS A 209 12.56 0.15 4.75
CA HIS A 209 12.07 -0.74 3.72
C HIS A 209 10.66 -1.23 4.05
N GLY A 210 9.74 -1.12 3.06
CA GLY A 210 8.36 -1.53 3.18
C GLY A 210 7.43 -0.59 3.94
N THR A 211 7.85 0.63 4.30
CA THR A 211 6.99 1.62 4.99
C THR A 211 5.71 1.93 4.22
N GLY A 212 5.78 2.08 2.89
CA GLY A 212 4.60 2.30 2.03
C GLY A 212 3.63 1.12 2.08
N CYS A 213 4.13 -0.09 1.84
CA CYS A 213 3.33 -1.32 1.94
C CYS A 213 2.71 -1.49 3.33
N THR A 214 3.47 -1.20 4.39
CA THR A 214 2.97 -1.28 5.77
C THR A 214 1.83 -0.28 6.00
N LEU A 215 1.97 0.98 5.56
CA LEU A 215 0.91 1.99 5.73
C LEU A 215 -0.36 1.59 4.98
N SER A 216 -0.25 1.26 3.69
CA SER A 216 -1.40 0.92 2.86
C SER A 216 -2.11 -0.35 3.34
N SER A 217 -1.37 -1.37 3.79
CA SER A 217 -1.92 -2.59 4.39
C SER A 217 -2.58 -2.35 5.74
N ALA A 218 -2.01 -1.44 6.56
CA ALA A 218 -2.63 -1.05 7.81
C ALA A 218 -3.96 -0.30 7.58
N VAL A 219 -4.02 0.63 6.61
CA VAL A 219 -5.28 1.29 6.23
C VAL A 219 -6.32 0.26 5.80
N ALA A 220 -5.98 -0.66 4.88
CA ALA A 220 -6.88 -1.71 4.43
C ALA A 220 -7.39 -2.58 5.60
N SER A 221 -6.50 -2.88 6.55
CA SER A 221 -6.86 -3.65 7.75
C SER A 221 -7.87 -2.92 8.65
N PHE A 222 -7.66 -1.62 8.89
CA PHE A 222 -8.59 -0.83 9.71
C PHE A 222 -9.93 -0.61 9.00
N LEU A 223 -9.94 -0.47 7.66
CA LEU A 223 -11.18 -0.44 6.88
C LEU A 223 -11.94 -1.77 6.98
N ALA A 224 -11.25 -2.91 6.90
CA ALA A 224 -11.85 -4.23 7.06
C ALA A 224 -12.43 -4.44 8.47
N LEU A 225 -11.88 -3.76 9.49
CA LEU A 225 -12.41 -3.70 10.86
C LEU A 225 -13.59 -2.75 11.01
N GLY A 226 -14.02 -2.06 9.94
CA GLY A 226 -15.19 -1.18 9.92
C GLY A 226 -14.92 0.26 10.35
N LEU A 227 -13.66 0.70 10.47
CA LEU A 227 -13.36 2.10 10.78
C LEU A 227 -13.64 3.00 9.58
N PRO A 228 -14.15 4.23 9.78
CA PRO A 228 -14.22 5.26 8.75
C PRO A 228 -12.83 5.58 8.19
N LEU A 229 -12.74 5.98 6.91
CA LEU A 229 -11.47 6.20 6.20
C LEU A 229 -10.49 7.11 6.97
N ALA A 230 -10.95 8.25 7.44
CA ALA A 230 -10.10 9.20 8.15
C ALA A 230 -9.51 8.62 9.45
N GLU A 231 -10.30 7.82 10.18
CA GLU A 231 -9.84 7.14 11.39
C GLU A 231 -8.87 5.99 11.04
N ALA A 232 -9.17 5.22 9.99
CA ALA A 232 -8.32 4.15 9.50
C ALA A 232 -6.93 4.67 9.10
N VAL A 233 -6.86 5.82 8.42
CA VAL A 233 -5.59 6.49 8.07
C VAL A 233 -4.83 6.93 9.33
N GLY A 234 -5.51 7.52 10.30
CA GLY A 234 -4.88 7.93 11.58
C GLY A 234 -4.31 6.75 12.35
N CYS A 235 -5.06 5.66 12.47
CA CYS A 235 -4.62 4.43 13.11
C CYS A 235 -3.43 3.80 12.37
N ALA A 236 -3.46 3.78 11.03
CA ALA A 236 -2.39 3.26 10.21
C ALA A 236 -1.10 4.09 10.33
N LYS A 237 -1.20 5.43 10.39
CA LYS A 237 -0.06 6.32 10.62
C LYS A 237 0.59 6.03 11.99
N ASN A 238 -0.21 5.87 13.03
CA ASN A 238 0.28 5.53 14.37
C ASN A 238 0.93 4.15 14.42
N TYR A 239 0.35 3.16 13.75
CA TYR A 239 0.91 1.82 13.62
C TYR A 239 2.28 1.86 12.93
N LEU A 240 2.39 2.52 11.76
CA LEU A 240 3.64 2.66 11.04
C LEU A 240 4.71 3.39 11.88
N HIS A 241 4.34 4.48 12.55
CA HIS A 241 5.26 5.22 13.42
C HIS A 241 5.83 4.31 14.51
N SER A 242 4.98 3.56 15.19
CA SER A 242 5.39 2.62 16.24
C SER A 242 6.27 1.49 15.71
N ALA A 243 5.97 0.96 14.51
CA ALA A 243 6.77 -0.06 13.84
C ALA A 243 8.17 0.47 13.46
N LEU A 244 8.26 1.73 13.02
CA LEU A 244 9.53 2.42 12.75
C LEU A 244 10.35 2.60 14.03
N VAL A 245 9.75 3.12 15.11
CA VAL A 245 10.42 3.31 16.40
C VAL A 245 10.96 1.98 16.94
N ALA A 246 10.16 0.92 16.91
CA ALA A 246 10.55 -0.39 17.41
C ALA A 246 11.60 -1.09 16.53
N GLY A 247 11.69 -0.74 15.25
CA GLY A 247 12.66 -1.29 14.30
C GLY A 247 13.95 -0.48 14.17
N ALA A 248 14.00 0.75 14.68
CA ALA A 248 15.06 1.70 14.35
C ALA A 248 16.48 1.24 14.74
N GLY A 249 16.63 0.52 15.86
CA GLY A 249 17.91 0.04 16.36
C GLY A 249 18.24 -1.41 16.02
N VAL A 250 17.47 -2.07 15.15
CA VAL A 250 17.62 -3.49 14.86
C VAL A 250 18.28 -3.69 13.48
N ALA A 251 19.37 -4.47 13.42
CA ALA A 251 20.03 -4.79 12.16
C ALA A 251 19.34 -5.99 11.48
N VAL A 252 18.89 -5.78 10.23
CA VAL A 252 18.41 -6.85 9.35
C VAL A 252 19.07 -6.66 7.99
N GLY A 253 20.00 -7.54 7.66
CA GLY A 253 20.82 -7.41 6.44
C GLY A 253 21.82 -6.25 6.48
N GLY A 254 22.46 -5.97 5.35
CA GLY A 254 23.51 -4.96 5.22
C GLY A 254 23.07 -3.62 4.58
N GLY A 255 21.80 -3.50 4.19
CA GLY A 255 21.24 -2.32 3.53
C GLY A 255 20.07 -1.71 4.29
N HIS A 256 19.04 -1.25 3.56
CA HIS A 256 17.82 -0.74 4.14
C HIS A 256 16.98 -1.88 4.74
N GLY A 257 17.01 -2.01 6.08
CA GLY A 257 16.23 -3.01 6.80
C GLY A 257 14.73 -2.67 6.85
N PRO A 258 13.88 -3.66 7.20
CA PRO A 258 12.45 -3.46 7.33
C PRO A 258 12.07 -2.81 8.66
N VAL A 259 10.85 -2.27 8.71
CA VAL A 259 10.21 -1.89 9.98
C VAL A 259 9.90 -3.13 10.82
N ASN A 260 9.69 -2.96 12.13
CA ASN A 260 9.24 -4.06 12.99
C ASN A 260 7.71 -4.18 12.94
N HIS A 261 7.19 -4.96 11.97
CA HIS A 261 5.74 -5.16 11.82
C HIS A 261 5.08 -5.79 13.05
N LEU A 262 5.83 -6.58 13.83
CA LEU A 262 5.30 -7.35 14.96
C LEU A 262 5.62 -6.72 16.32
N PHE A 263 5.78 -5.39 16.38
CA PHE A 263 6.12 -4.67 17.62
C PHE A 263 5.06 -4.83 18.73
N ASN A 264 3.79 -5.01 18.36
CA ASN A 264 2.68 -5.23 19.29
C ASN A 264 1.54 -6.02 18.60
N PRO A 265 1.70 -7.33 18.35
CA PRO A 265 0.73 -8.09 17.58
C PRO A 265 -0.55 -8.37 18.36
N ASN A 266 -1.68 -8.18 17.71
CA ASN A 266 -3.00 -8.54 18.22
C ASN A 266 -3.37 -9.99 17.88
N LYS A 267 -4.29 -10.57 18.65
CA LYS A 267 -5.00 -11.78 18.24
C LYS A 267 -5.94 -11.45 17.09
N LEU A 268 -6.28 -12.46 16.26
CA LEU A 268 -7.33 -12.32 15.26
C LEU A 268 -8.63 -11.82 15.90
N LYS A 269 -9.18 -10.76 15.32
CA LYS A 269 -10.43 -10.15 15.78
C LYS A 269 -11.61 -10.82 15.09
N THR A 270 -12.77 -10.81 15.71
CA THR A 270 -14.04 -11.27 15.12
C THR A 270 -14.99 -10.10 14.97
N ILE A 271 -15.73 -10.07 13.88
CA ILE A 271 -16.80 -9.11 13.57
C ILE A 271 -18.14 -9.82 13.35
#